data_c43c0d5bfa3b9783dc3e79386f6f35d6
#
_entry.id   c43c0d5bfa3b9783dc3e79386f6f35d6
#
_cell.length_a   1.000
_cell.length_b   1.000
_cell.length_c   1.000
_cell.angle_alpha   90.00
_cell.angle_beta   90.00
_cell.angle_gamma   90.00
#
_symmetry.space_group_name_H-M   'P 1'
#
loop_
_entity.id
_entity.type
_entity.pdbx_description
1 polymer ?
#
loop_
_entity_poly.entity_id
_entity_poly.type
_entity_poly.pdbx_seq_one_letter_code
_entity_poly.pdbx_strand_id
1 'polypeptide(L)'
;MSSGSWRIVYTKQALKDKHRAYDAGFSEKIKSILETIRNNPYEEYPPFEKLVGDLSGAYSRRINRQHRFVYQIYKEECIIKVISMWTHYE
;
A
#
# COMPACT_ATOMS: atom_id res chain seq x y z
N MET A 1 24.99 -1.33 1.25
CA MET A 1 24.32 -1.14 1.21
C MET A 1 23.22 -1.54 1.16
N SER A 2 22.55 -1.67 1.53
CA SER A 2 21.62 -2.19 1.44
C SER A 2 20.79 -1.68 0.71
N SER A 3 20.71 -1.74 0.10
CA SER A 3 20.01 -1.36 -0.62
C SER A 3 18.84 -1.80 -0.66
N GLY A 4 18.04 -1.88 -0.80
CA GLY A 4 16.90 -2.50 -0.86
C GLY A 4 15.76 -1.91 -0.15
N SER A 5 15.97 -1.02 0.69
CA SER A 5 14.89 -0.42 1.40
C SER A 5 14.27 0.70 0.62
N TRP A 6 12.96 0.70 0.53
CA TRP A 6 12.20 1.75 -0.11
C TRP A 6 11.68 2.70 0.94
N ARG A 7 11.61 3.98 0.59
CA ARG A 7 11.07 4.97 1.50
C ARG A 7 9.57 5.04 1.29
N ILE A 8 8.81 5.01 2.37
CA ILE A 8 7.35 5.05 2.29
C ILE A 8 6.85 6.39 2.78
N VAL A 9 6.03 7.03 1.96
CA VAL A 9 5.40 8.29 2.33
C VAL A 9 3.89 8.10 2.23
N TYR A 10 3.13 8.97 2.92
CA TYR A 10 1.70 8.81 3.04
C TYR A 10 0.97 10.07 2.67
N THR A 11 -0.18 9.93 2.00
CA THR A 11 -1.09 11.05 1.82
C THR A 11 -1.85 11.27 3.12
N LYS A 12 -2.53 12.42 3.23
CA LYS A 12 -3.38 12.67 4.38
C LYS A 12 -4.48 11.62 4.47
N GLN A 13 -5.04 11.25 3.33
CA GLN A 13 -6.09 10.23 3.32
C GLN A 13 -5.55 8.91 3.83
N ALA A 14 -4.34 8.55 3.45
CA ALA A 14 -3.75 7.29 3.91
C ALA A 14 -3.58 7.30 5.42
N LEU A 15 -3.19 8.43 5.99
CA LEU A 15 -3.03 8.50 7.45
C LEU A 15 -4.36 8.36 8.16
N LYS A 16 -5.41 8.97 7.63
CA LYS A 16 -6.74 8.81 8.23
C LYS A 16 -7.21 7.36 8.11
N ASP A 17 -6.98 6.77 6.95
CA ASP A 17 -7.38 5.38 6.74
C ASP A 17 -6.64 4.44 7.65
N LYS A 18 -5.38 4.75 7.95
CA LYS A 18 -4.59 3.92 8.82
C LYS A 18 -5.24 3.81 10.20
N HIS A 19 -5.73 4.93 10.72
CA HIS A 19 -6.42 4.92 12.00
C HIS A 19 -7.67 4.05 11.94
N ARG A 20 -8.42 4.16 10.85
CA ARG A 20 -9.63 3.36 10.69
C ARG A 20 -9.32 1.88 10.64
N ALA A 21 -8.28 1.53 9.90
CA ALA A 21 -7.91 0.13 9.76
C ALA A 21 -7.42 -0.43 11.08
N TYR A 22 -6.66 0.35 11.83
CA TYR A 22 -6.17 -0.08 13.12
C TYR A 22 -7.32 -0.26 14.09
N ASP A 23 -8.27 0.68 14.11
CA ASP A 23 -9.44 0.57 14.99
C ASP A 23 -10.27 -0.65 14.65
N ALA A 24 -10.27 -1.05 13.39
CA ALA A 24 -11.04 -2.21 12.96
C ALA A 24 -10.30 -3.52 13.21
N GLY A 25 -9.11 -3.48 13.78
CA GLY A 25 -8.38 -4.69 14.13
C GLY A 25 -7.45 -5.20 13.07
N PHE A 26 -7.10 -4.39 12.09
CA PHE A 26 -6.25 -4.84 10.99
C PHE A 26 -4.84 -4.27 11.04
N SER A 27 -4.38 -3.84 12.21
CA SER A 27 -3.04 -3.27 12.32
C SER A 27 -1.97 -4.26 11.89
N GLU A 28 -2.11 -5.54 12.24
CA GLU A 28 -1.11 -6.53 11.85
C GLU A 28 -1.07 -6.69 10.34
N LYS A 29 -2.23 -6.69 9.71
CA LYS A 29 -2.28 -6.83 8.26
C LYS A 29 -1.62 -5.63 7.59
N ILE A 30 -1.90 -4.43 8.09
CA ILE A 30 -1.31 -3.22 7.53
C ILE A 30 0.20 -3.25 7.68
N LYS A 31 0.68 -3.62 8.86
CA LYS A 31 2.13 -3.69 9.09
C LYS A 31 2.79 -4.71 8.18
N SER A 32 2.13 -5.83 7.96
CA SER A 32 2.65 -6.86 7.09
C SER A 32 2.78 -6.36 5.65
N ILE A 33 1.77 -5.65 5.17
CA ILE A 33 1.81 -5.10 3.82
C ILE A 33 2.93 -4.07 3.71
N LEU A 34 3.04 -3.19 4.70
CA LEU A 34 4.08 -2.17 4.68
C LEU A 34 5.47 -2.78 4.65
N GLU A 35 5.67 -3.83 5.41
CA GLU A 35 6.98 -4.49 5.42
C GLU A 35 7.25 -5.16 4.08
N THR A 36 6.25 -5.79 3.50
CA THR A 36 6.42 -6.45 2.21
C THR A 36 6.83 -5.44 1.14
N ILE A 37 6.11 -4.32 1.04
CA ILE A 37 6.40 -3.36 -0.02
C ILE A 37 7.68 -2.59 0.25
N ARG A 38 8.05 -2.42 1.51
CA ARG A 38 9.30 -1.76 1.83
C ARG A 38 10.48 -2.57 1.34
N ASN A 39 10.40 -3.87 1.45
CA ASN A 39 11.46 -4.74 0.97
C ASN A 39 11.41 -4.89 -0.54
N ASN A 40 10.21 -5.05 -1.09
CA ASN A 40 10.06 -5.20 -2.52
C ASN A 40 8.62 -4.86 -2.91
N PRO A 41 8.36 -3.66 -3.42
CA PRO A 41 6.99 -3.28 -3.76
C PRO A 41 6.40 -4.08 -4.91
N TYR A 42 7.23 -4.82 -5.64
CA TYR A 42 6.77 -5.66 -6.74
C TYR A 42 6.60 -7.11 -6.32
N GLU A 43 6.70 -7.39 -5.01
CA GLU A 43 6.57 -8.76 -4.53
C GLU A 43 5.21 -9.32 -4.92
N GLU A 44 5.21 -10.50 -5.51
CA GLU A 44 3.97 -11.06 -6.06
C GLU A 44 3.15 -11.81 -5.03
N TYR A 45 3.69 -12.06 -3.88
CA TYR A 45 2.94 -12.75 -2.84
C TYR A 45 3.07 -11.98 -1.52
N PRO A 46 1.97 -11.55 -0.90
CA PRO A 46 0.57 -11.73 -1.34
C PRO A 46 0.30 -10.98 -2.64
N PRO A 47 -0.69 -11.42 -3.41
CA PRO A 47 -0.95 -10.84 -4.72
C PRO A 47 -1.30 -9.36 -4.66
N PHE A 48 -0.96 -8.64 -5.72
CA PHE A 48 -1.40 -7.27 -5.88
C PHE A 48 -2.02 -7.12 -7.24
N GLU A 49 -2.72 -6.02 -7.43
CA GLU A 49 -3.35 -5.70 -8.71
C GLU A 49 -2.88 -4.36 -9.18
N LYS A 50 -2.66 -4.24 -10.47
CA LYS A 50 -2.39 -2.95 -11.07
C LYS A 50 -3.71 -2.28 -11.38
N LEU A 51 -3.81 -1.00 -11.03
CA LEU A 51 -5.05 -0.26 -11.25
C LEU A 51 -5.01 0.42 -12.60
N VAL A 52 -6.18 0.62 -13.18
CA VAL A 52 -6.31 1.27 -14.47
C VAL A 52 -7.23 2.47 -14.32
N GLY A 53 -7.36 3.23 -15.40
CA GLY A 53 -8.22 4.41 -15.38
C GLY A 53 -7.52 5.56 -14.68
N ASP A 54 -8.26 6.28 -13.85
CA ASP A 54 -7.75 7.46 -13.18
C ASP A 54 -6.59 7.13 -12.24
N LEU A 55 -6.53 5.90 -11.75
CA LEU A 55 -5.47 5.49 -10.85
C LEU A 55 -4.42 4.65 -11.57
N SER A 56 -4.34 4.81 -12.88
CA SER A 56 -3.34 4.09 -13.66
C SER A 56 -1.94 4.39 -13.09
N GLY A 57 -1.15 3.34 -12.95
CA GLY A 57 0.17 3.49 -12.35
C GLY A 57 0.19 3.19 -10.88
N ALA A 58 -0.97 2.97 -10.27
CA ALA A 58 -1.05 2.60 -8.88
C ALA A 58 -1.26 1.10 -8.75
N TYR A 59 -0.98 0.60 -7.55
CA TYR A 59 -1.13 -0.81 -7.23
C TYR A 59 -2.03 -0.94 -6.02
N SER A 60 -2.70 -2.06 -5.90
CA SER A 60 -3.54 -2.29 -4.73
C SER A 60 -3.28 -3.68 -4.18
N ARG A 61 -3.30 -3.79 -2.87
CA ARG A 61 -3.21 -5.07 -2.17
C ARG A 61 -4.41 -5.18 -1.26
N ARG A 62 -4.93 -6.38 -1.14
CA ARG A 62 -6.14 -6.60 -0.37
C ARG A 62 -5.83 -6.59 1.12
N ILE A 63 -6.58 -5.82 1.89
CA ILE A 63 -6.52 -5.86 3.34
C ILE A 63 -7.52 -6.89 3.87
N ASN A 64 -8.75 -6.81 3.34
CA ASN A 64 -9.77 -7.79 3.63
C ASN A 64 -10.71 -7.84 2.42
N ARG A 65 -11.87 -8.41 2.59
CA ARG A 65 -12.77 -8.60 1.44
C ARG A 65 -13.24 -7.30 0.83
N GLN A 66 -13.31 -6.24 1.63
CA GLN A 66 -13.86 -4.98 1.17
C GLN A 66 -12.85 -3.87 1.00
N HIS A 67 -11.73 -3.93 1.67
CA HIS A 67 -10.82 -2.80 1.73
C HIS A 67 -9.47 -3.11 1.10
N ARG A 68 -8.90 -2.11 0.47
CA ARG A 68 -7.64 -2.23 -0.26
C ARG A 68 -6.63 -1.20 0.22
N PHE A 69 -5.38 -1.58 0.09
CA PHE A 69 -4.23 -0.73 0.38
C PHE A 69 -3.69 -0.30 -0.97
N VAL A 70 -3.77 0.99 -1.28
CA VAL A 70 -3.43 1.51 -2.60
C VAL A 70 -2.16 2.35 -2.51
N TYR A 71 -1.23 2.12 -3.42
CA TYR A 71 0.03 2.82 -3.40
C TYR A 71 0.58 2.99 -4.82
N GLN A 72 1.48 3.96 -4.96
CA GLN A 72 2.21 4.18 -6.20
C GLN A 72 3.68 3.97 -5.96
N ILE A 73 4.39 3.52 -7.00
CA ILE A 73 5.80 3.25 -6.90
C ILE A 73 6.54 4.26 -7.76
N TYR A 74 7.44 5.01 -7.16
CA TYR A 74 8.32 5.93 -7.86
C TYR A 74 9.69 5.29 -7.90
N LYS A 75 9.93 4.53 -8.95
CA LYS A 75 11.07 3.65 -9.03
C LYS A 75 12.39 4.40 -8.96
N GLU A 76 12.47 5.52 -9.67
CA GLU A 76 13.74 6.22 -9.74
C GLU A 76 14.12 6.88 -8.42
N GLU A 77 13.13 7.28 -7.64
CA GLU A 77 13.38 7.87 -6.34
C GLU A 77 13.42 6.84 -5.23
N CYS A 78 13.06 5.61 -5.54
CA CYS A 78 12.92 4.55 -4.54
C CYS A 78 11.93 4.95 -3.46
N ILE A 79 10.81 5.53 -3.88
CA ILE A 79 9.76 5.98 -2.96
C ILE A 79 8.48 5.24 -3.27
N ILE A 80 7.78 4.85 -2.23
CA ILE A 80 6.44 4.29 -2.33
C ILE A 80 5.50 5.28 -1.67
N LYS A 81 4.50 5.75 -2.41
CA LYS A 81 3.54 6.68 -1.88
C LYS A 81 2.25 5.94 -1.60
N VAL A 82 1.87 5.84 -0.34
CA VAL A 82 0.62 5.18 0.04
C VAL A 82 -0.50 6.19 -0.13
N ILE A 83 -1.42 5.89 -1.04
CA ILE A 83 -2.50 6.80 -1.39
C ILE A 83 -3.67 6.64 -0.45
N SER A 84 -4.04 5.39 -0.15
CA SER A 84 -5.13 5.11 0.77
C SER A 84 -4.95 3.73 1.33
N MET A 85 -5.58 3.45 2.47
CA MET A 85 -5.42 2.16 3.13
C MET A 85 -6.74 1.48 3.45
N TRP A 86 -7.84 2.17 3.39
CA TRP A 86 -9.13 1.58 3.78
C TRP A 86 -10.12 1.86 2.67
N THR A 87 -9.64 1.80 1.44
CA THR A 87 -10.42 2.14 0.27
C THR A 87 -11.30 0.98 -0.12
N HIS A 88 -12.54 1.30 -0.44
CA HIS A 88 -13.51 0.30 -0.85
C HIS A 88 -13.59 0.32 -2.37
N TYR A 89 -13.18 -0.77 -3.00
CA TYR A 89 -13.27 -0.88 -4.43
C TYR A 89 -14.25 -1.96 -4.79
N GLU A 90 -14.95 -1.73 -5.85
CA GLU A 90 -15.86 -2.75 -6.32
C GLU A 90 -15.42 -3.32 -7.60
#